data_b01b89dd5a80347f9cf1fd3c9aa3a287
#
_entry.id   b01b89dd5a80347f9cf1fd3c9aa3a287
#
_cell.length_a   1.000
_cell.length_b   1.000
_cell.length_c   1.000
_cell.angle_alpha   90.00
_cell.angle_beta   90.00
_cell.angle_gamma   90.00
#
_symmetry.space_group_name_H-M   'P 1'
#
loop_
_entity.id
_entity.type
_entity.pdbx_description
1 polymer ?
#
loop_
_entity_poly.entity_id
_entity_poly.type
_entity_poly.pdbx_seq_one_letter_code
_entity_poly.pdbx_strand_id
1 'polypeptide(L)'
;MAKKLIPTYESVADELTATAEAVRSQMFGMPCLKRGSKAFAGDYHGAMVFKLRGEAHAQALALRGAHLFDPSGRDRPMKEWVVIPAEHAAHWPEFARLALETVVEAR
;
A
#
# COMPACT_ATOMS: atom_id res chain seq x y z
N MET A 1 -6.99 -7.12 -28.92
CA MET A 1 -7.67 -7.16 -27.64
C MET A 1 -6.69 -7.01 -26.49
N ALA A 2 -6.96 -6.09 -25.61
CA ALA A 2 -6.06 -5.84 -24.50
C ALA A 2 -6.19 -6.96 -23.47
N LYS A 3 -5.05 -7.50 -23.08
CA LYS A 3 -5.02 -8.47 -22.02
C LYS A 3 -5.08 -7.76 -20.68
N LYS A 4 -6.00 -8.18 -19.83
CA LYS A 4 -6.11 -7.55 -18.52
C LYS A 4 -5.00 -8.07 -17.64
N LEU A 5 -4.17 -7.15 -17.17
CA LEU A 5 -3.04 -7.51 -16.33
C LEU A 5 -3.43 -7.39 -14.87
N ILE A 6 -2.95 -8.34 -14.07
CA ILE A 6 -3.14 -8.27 -12.62
C ILE A 6 -2.13 -7.26 -12.09
N PRO A 7 -2.58 -6.29 -11.29
CA PRO A 7 -1.65 -5.31 -10.73
C PRO A 7 -0.59 -5.97 -9.86
N THR A 8 0.60 -5.37 -9.89
CA THR A 8 1.72 -5.78 -9.06
C THR A 8 2.24 -4.55 -8.33
N TYR A 9 3.12 -4.76 -7.35
CA TYR A 9 3.77 -3.61 -6.73
C TYR A 9 4.43 -2.74 -7.79
N GLU A 10 5.13 -3.36 -8.76
CA GLU A 10 5.83 -2.59 -9.78
C GLU A 10 4.88 -1.78 -10.64
N SER A 11 3.74 -2.36 -11.03
CA SER A 11 2.80 -1.62 -11.86
C SER A 11 2.18 -0.46 -11.09
N VAL A 12 1.88 -0.65 -9.81
CA VAL A 12 1.35 0.42 -8.96
C VAL A 12 2.40 1.51 -8.80
N ALA A 13 3.66 1.11 -8.56
CA ALA A 13 4.73 2.07 -8.37
C ALA A 13 4.97 2.86 -9.66
N ASP A 14 4.97 2.19 -10.81
CA ASP A 14 5.16 2.88 -12.08
C ASP A 14 4.08 3.94 -12.29
N GLU A 15 2.83 3.58 -12.03
CA GLU A 15 1.73 4.52 -12.22
C GLU A 15 1.86 5.73 -11.32
N LEU A 16 2.13 5.52 -10.04
CA LEU A 16 2.14 6.62 -9.08
C LEU A 16 3.38 7.48 -9.18
N THR A 17 4.52 6.91 -9.58
CA THR A 17 5.70 7.74 -9.78
C THR A 17 5.57 8.58 -11.03
N ALA A 18 4.80 8.13 -12.02
CA ALA A 18 4.58 8.89 -13.24
C ALA A 18 3.52 9.97 -13.08
N THR A 19 2.50 9.75 -12.24
CA THR A 19 1.32 10.61 -12.26
C THR A 19 1.05 11.33 -10.94
N ALA A 20 1.63 10.91 -9.82
CA ALA A 20 1.21 11.40 -8.51
C ALA A 20 2.37 11.84 -7.63
N GLU A 21 3.53 12.08 -8.20
CA GLU A 21 4.70 12.59 -7.46
C GLU A 21 5.19 11.65 -6.36
N ALA A 22 4.86 10.37 -6.45
CA ALA A 22 5.42 9.39 -5.54
C ALA A 22 6.85 9.08 -5.96
N VAL A 23 7.67 8.69 -5.00
CA VAL A 23 9.04 8.26 -5.29
C VAL A 23 9.27 6.89 -4.67
N ARG A 24 10.10 6.10 -5.34
CA ARG A 24 10.46 4.78 -4.83
C ARG A 24 11.48 4.92 -3.72
N SER A 25 11.32 4.13 -2.67
CA SER A 25 12.23 4.17 -1.55
C SER A 25 12.23 2.81 -0.87
N GLN A 26 12.71 2.74 0.36
CA GLN A 26 12.72 1.50 1.12
C GLN A 26 12.39 1.80 2.56
N MET A 27 11.72 0.84 3.21
CA MET A 27 11.48 0.88 4.65
C MET A 27 11.48 -0.56 5.17
N PHE A 28 12.03 -0.75 6.35
CA PHE A 28 12.07 -2.09 6.98
C PHE A 28 12.65 -3.15 6.03
N GLY A 29 13.59 -2.75 5.17
CA GLY A 29 14.23 -3.69 4.25
C GLY A 29 13.37 -4.07 3.05
N MET A 30 12.28 -3.37 2.79
CA MET A 30 11.40 -3.69 1.67
C MET A 30 11.18 -2.47 0.80
N PRO A 31 10.86 -2.67 -0.50
CA PRO A 31 10.54 -1.54 -1.37
C PRO A 31 9.29 -0.82 -0.89
N CYS A 32 9.28 0.50 -1.00
CA CYS A 32 8.10 1.27 -0.63
C CYS A 32 7.97 2.49 -1.52
N LEU A 33 6.83 3.15 -1.38
CA LEU A 33 6.54 4.40 -2.09
C LEU A 33 6.35 5.48 -1.05
N LYS A 34 6.94 6.64 -1.33
CA LYS A 34 6.83 7.81 -0.45
C LYS A 34 6.33 9.00 -1.23
N ARG A 35 5.68 9.90 -0.53
CA ARG A 35 5.44 11.24 -1.02
C ARG A 35 6.14 12.20 -0.06
N GLY A 36 7.14 12.91 -0.58
CA GLY A 36 8.03 13.66 0.31
C GLY A 36 8.76 12.68 1.20
N SER A 37 8.69 12.90 2.50
CA SER A 37 9.37 12.04 3.46
C SER A 37 8.45 10.96 4.04
N LYS A 38 7.21 10.86 3.55
CA LYS A 38 6.22 9.99 4.17
C LYS A 38 5.91 8.80 3.29
N ALA A 39 6.17 7.60 3.81
CA ALA A 39 5.82 6.36 3.11
C ALA A 39 4.32 6.12 3.21
N PHE A 40 3.72 5.57 2.14
CA PHE A 40 2.29 5.28 2.14
C PHE A 40 1.95 3.91 1.59
N ALA A 41 2.88 3.22 0.94
CA ALA A 41 2.64 1.89 0.40
C ALA A 41 3.94 1.15 0.35
N GLY A 42 3.88 -0.19 0.32
CA GLY A 42 5.09 -0.98 0.24
C GLY A 42 4.81 -2.39 -0.26
N ASP A 43 5.88 -3.07 -0.64
CA ASP A 43 5.87 -4.45 -1.13
C ASP A 43 6.33 -5.35 0.00
N TYR A 44 5.45 -6.24 0.45
CA TYR A 44 5.75 -7.09 1.61
C TYR A 44 5.47 -8.55 1.25
N HIS A 45 6.54 -9.27 0.89
CA HIS A 45 6.47 -10.73 0.64
C HIS A 45 5.35 -11.10 -0.32
N GLY A 46 5.21 -10.35 -1.41
CA GLY A 46 4.19 -10.64 -2.41
C GLY A 46 2.85 -9.99 -2.15
N ALA A 47 2.64 -9.43 -0.96
CA ALA A 47 1.47 -8.62 -0.65
C ALA A 47 1.85 -7.16 -0.71
N MET A 48 0.88 -6.27 -0.60
CA MET A 48 1.19 -4.86 -0.45
C MET A 48 0.65 -4.35 0.87
N VAL A 49 1.34 -3.37 1.44
CA VAL A 49 0.89 -2.69 2.65
C VAL A 49 0.55 -1.26 2.28
N PHE A 50 -0.48 -0.73 2.93
CA PHE A 50 -0.97 0.62 2.65
C PHE A 50 -1.28 1.34 3.95
N LYS A 51 -0.89 2.61 4.01
CA LYS A 51 -1.23 3.45 5.17
C LYS A 51 -2.60 4.07 4.92
N LEU A 52 -3.58 3.65 5.69
CA LEU A 52 -4.97 4.02 5.46
C LEU A 52 -5.62 4.54 6.72
N ARG A 53 -6.70 5.28 6.56
CA ARG A 53 -7.49 5.82 7.65
C ARG A 53 -8.97 5.72 7.33
N GLY A 54 -9.78 5.78 8.39
CA GLY A 54 -11.22 5.89 8.25
C GLY A 54 -11.81 4.73 7.49
N GLU A 55 -12.69 5.05 6.56
CA GLU A 55 -13.44 4.02 5.85
C GLU A 55 -12.54 3.15 4.99
N ALA A 56 -11.53 3.75 4.36
CA ALA A 56 -10.61 2.96 3.54
C ALA A 56 -9.89 1.91 4.38
N HIS A 57 -9.49 2.28 5.59
CA HIS A 57 -8.86 1.34 6.51
C HIS A 57 -9.80 0.19 6.84
N ALA A 58 -11.05 0.51 7.16
CA ALA A 58 -12.04 -0.50 7.50
C ALA A 58 -12.31 -1.42 6.32
N GLN A 59 -12.44 -0.86 5.12
CA GLN A 59 -12.69 -1.67 3.93
C GLN A 59 -11.52 -2.60 3.65
N ALA A 60 -10.29 -2.11 3.82
CA ALA A 60 -9.12 -2.94 3.57
C ALA A 60 -9.06 -4.10 4.55
N LEU A 61 -9.30 -3.84 5.83
CA LEU A 61 -9.26 -4.91 6.83
C LEU A 61 -10.38 -5.93 6.64
N ALA A 62 -11.47 -5.56 5.98
CA ALA A 62 -12.55 -6.47 5.72
C ALA A 62 -12.25 -7.49 4.63
N LEU A 63 -11.20 -7.27 3.84
CA LEU A 63 -10.82 -8.22 2.80
C LEU A 63 -10.26 -9.49 3.44
N ARG A 64 -10.57 -10.62 2.83
CA ARG A 64 -10.12 -11.90 3.38
C ARG A 64 -8.61 -11.97 3.41
N GLY A 65 -8.04 -12.30 4.56
CA GLY A 65 -6.59 -12.42 4.73
C GLY A 65 -5.88 -11.11 5.04
N ALA A 66 -6.60 -9.98 4.97
CA ALA A 66 -5.98 -8.71 5.32
C ALA A 66 -5.80 -8.61 6.83
N HIS A 67 -4.73 -7.90 7.22
CA HIS A 67 -4.44 -7.75 8.65
C HIS A 67 -3.54 -6.53 8.81
N LEU A 68 -3.40 -6.09 10.05
CA LEU A 68 -2.50 -4.97 10.34
C LEU A 68 -1.05 -5.39 10.12
N PHE A 69 -0.26 -4.45 9.64
CA PHE A 69 1.14 -4.69 9.33
C PHE A 69 1.97 -4.66 10.61
N ASP A 70 2.73 -5.73 10.85
CA ASP A 70 3.60 -5.83 12.02
C ASP A 70 4.98 -6.26 11.57
N PRO A 71 5.83 -5.31 11.15
CA PRO A 71 7.15 -5.67 10.68
C PRO A 71 8.07 -6.23 11.77
N SER A 72 7.74 -5.98 13.04
CA SER A 72 8.59 -6.47 14.13
C SER A 72 8.33 -7.95 14.44
N GLY A 73 7.14 -8.44 14.12
CA GLY A 73 6.76 -9.80 14.49
C GLY A 73 6.59 -9.98 15.99
N ARG A 74 6.45 -8.90 16.75
CA ARG A 74 6.39 -8.95 18.21
C ARG A 74 5.04 -8.49 18.74
N ASP A 75 3.99 -8.68 17.95
CA ASP A 75 2.64 -8.32 18.36
C ASP A 75 2.51 -6.82 18.60
N ARG A 76 3.18 -6.03 17.76
CA ARG A 76 3.12 -4.57 17.83
C ARG A 76 2.77 -4.02 16.45
N PRO A 77 1.52 -4.21 16.03
CA PRO A 77 1.14 -3.78 14.69
C PRO A 77 1.15 -2.27 14.53
N MET A 78 1.47 -1.84 13.33
CA MET A 78 1.36 -0.44 12.96
C MET A 78 -0.09 -0.20 12.55
N LYS A 79 -0.85 0.46 13.40
CA LYS A 79 -2.32 0.43 13.32
C LYS A 79 -2.89 1.05 12.06
N GLU A 80 -2.18 1.99 11.45
CA GLU A 80 -2.65 2.62 10.21
C GLU A 80 -2.23 1.86 8.97
N TRP A 81 -1.45 0.80 9.10
CA TRP A 81 -0.94 0.05 7.96
C TRP A 81 -1.63 -1.29 7.85
N VAL A 82 -2.16 -1.57 6.67
CA VAL A 82 -2.90 -2.81 6.41
C VAL A 82 -2.18 -3.60 5.33
N VAL A 83 -1.98 -4.89 5.57
CA VAL A 83 -1.45 -5.82 4.58
C VAL A 83 -2.62 -6.35 3.77
N ILE A 84 -2.57 -6.18 2.45
CA ILE A 84 -3.59 -6.70 1.55
C ILE A 84 -2.96 -7.78 0.68
N PRO A 85 -3.41 -9.04 0.82
CA PRO A 85 -2.81 -10.16 0.09
C PRO A 85 -2.94 -10.04 -1.41
N ALA A 86 -2.09 -10.79 -2.13
CA ALA A 86 -2.06 -10.75 -3.59
C ALA A 86 -3.36 -11.21 -4.22
N GLU A 87 -4.18 -12.01 -3.51
CA GLU A 87 -5.46 -12.41 -4.06
C GLU A 87 -6.38 -11.20 -4.30
N HIS A 88 -6.07 -10.07 -3.66
CA HIS A 88 -6.83 -8.84 -3.85
C HIS A 88 -6.06 -7.80 -4.65
N ALA A 89 -5.10 -8.25 -5.46
CA ALA A 89 -4.23 -7.32 -6.18
C ALA A 89 -5.02 -6.38 -7.10
N ALA A 90 -6.20 -6.80 -7.56
CA ALA A 90 -7.01 -5.94 -8.40
C ALA A 90 -7.41 -4.65 -7.69
N HIS A 91 -7.43 -4.65 -6.37
CA HIS A 91 -7.79 -3.48 -5.57
C HIS A 91 -6.58 -2.64 -5.15
N TRP A 92 -5.36 -3.13 -5.40
CA TRP A 92 -4.16 -2.41 -4.98
C TRP A 92 -4.07 -0.99 -5.53
N PRO A 93 -4.35 -0.74 -6.82
CA PRO A 93 -4.22 0.63 -7.32
C PRO A 93 -5.14 1.61 -6.61
N GLU A 94 -6.35 1.19 -6.30
CA GLU A 94 -7.28 2.05 -5.59
C GLU A 94 -6.81 2.35 -4.18
N PHE A 95 -6.39 1.32 -3.45
CA PHE A 95 -5.90 1.54 -2.09
C PHE A 95 -4.61 2.34 -2.08
N ALA A 96 -3.77 2.19 -3.12
CA ALA A 96 -2.55 2.99 -3.20
C ALA A 96 -2.89 4.48 -3.34
N ARG A 97 -3.90 4.81 -4.13
CA ARG A 97 -4.32 6.21 -4.27
C ARG A 97 -4.91 6.74 -2.97
N LEU A 98 -5.70 5.91 -2.27
CA LEU A 98 -6.26 6.32 -0.98
C LEU A 98 -5.16 6.50 0.06
N ALA A 99 -4.14 5.64 0.03
CA ALA A 99 -3.01 5.77 0.94
C ALA A 99 -2.22 7.04 0.64
N LEU A 100 -2.03 7.35 -0.63
CA LEU A 100 -1.35 8.58 -1.02
C LEU A 100 -2.10 9.80 -0.48
N GLU A 101 -3.42 9.80 -0.57
CA GLU A 101 -4.22 10.91 -0.05
C GLU A 101 -4.04 11.05 1.46
N THR A 102 -3.88 9.93 2.17
CA THR A 102 -3.67 9.96 3.60
C THR A 102 -2.43 10.77 3.97
N VAL A 103 -1.32 10.56 3.26
CA VAL A 103 -0.09 11.28 3.58
C VAL A 103 -0.08 12.69 3.01
N VAL A 104 -0.82 12.95 1.93
CA VAL A 104 -0.94 14.29 1.38
C VAL A 104 -1.70 15.19 2.35
N GLU A 105 -2.77 14.67 2.95
CA GLU A 105 -3.60 15.45 3.85
C GLU A 105 -3.00 15.59 5.24
N ALA A 106 -2.14 14.66 5.62
CA ALA A 106 -1.52 14.70 6.96
C ALA A 106 -0.43 15.76 6.99
N ARG A 107 -0.59 16.73 7.85
CA ARG A 107 0.33 17.82 7.96
C ARG A 107 0.95 17.90 9.34
#